data_a47c0870716b3e260d095b659ab9a357
#
_entry.id   a47c0870716b3e260d095b659ab9a357
#
_cell.length_a   1.000
_cell.length_b   1.000
_cell.length_c   1.000
_cell.angle_alpha   90.00
_cell.angle_beta   90.00
_cell.angle_gamma   90.00
#
_symmetry.space_group_name_H-M   'P 1'
#
loop_
_entity.id
_entity.type
_entity.pdbx_description
1 polymer ?
#
loop_
_entity_poly.entity_id
_entity_poly.type
_entity_poly.pdbx_seq_one_letter_code
_entity_poly.pdbx_strand_id
1 'polypeptide(L)'
;MNISNIIAHRGYWKKAEEKNTFAALSNAIKNGYGFETDFRDCKGEVLISHNPPVGNEITAEKVFEMYYQSGSSATLALNIKADGLQDMMQSLLQKYEIKNYFFFDMSVCDTILYADKGMTIATRISEYEQETPFWGDSEFVWLDYFRKDPTEEEILKCLHAGKKVCIVSPDLHGRDYSNCWKLLKNMNDDNLYLCTDYPDEAKEYFIK
;
A
#
# COMPACT_ATOMS: atom_id res chain seq x y z
N MET A 1 16.95 -0.04 1.82
CA MET A 1 15.56 0.45 1.62
C MET A 1 15.60 1.95 1.35
N ASN A 2 14.85 2.45 0.36
CA ASN A 2 14.75 3.88 0.04
C ASN A 2 13.60 4.53 0.81
N ILE A 3 13.64 5.85 1.03
CA ILE A 3 12.56 6.56 1.73
C ILE A 3 11.21 6.43 1.03
N SER A 4 11.21 6.42 -0.30
CA SER A 4 10.02 6.24 -1.15
C SER A 4 9.38 4.84 -1.05
N ASN A 5 10.10 3.87 -0.47
CA ASN A 5 9.63 2.51 -0.22
C ASN A 5 9.03 2.35 1.20
N ILE A 6 9.13 3.39 2.03
CA ILE A 6 8.40 3.45 3.31
C ILE A 6 6.99 3.98 3.01
N ILE A 7 5.99 3.17 3.29
CA ILE A 7 4.57 3.44 3.05
C ILE A 7 3.90 3.72 4.40
N ALA A 8 3.40 4.93 4.57
CA ALA A 8 2.67 5.33 5.77
C ALA A 8 1.24 4.76 5.71
N HIS A 9 0.90 3.84 6.61
CA HIS A 9 -0.42 3.20 6.67
C HIS A 9 -1.50 4.22 6.99
N ARG A 10 -2.44 4.41 6.05
CA ARG A 10 -3.49 5.44 6.07
C ARG A 10 -2.97 6.86 6.21
N GLY A 11 -1.76 7.12 5.65
CA GLY A 11 -1.07 8.40 5.72
C GLY A 11 -0.17 8.57 6.95
N TYR A 12 0.52 9.72 7.01
CA TYR A 12 1.37 10.07 8.16
C TYR A 12 0.59 10.94 9.16
N TRP A 13 0.13 10.29 10.22
CA TRP A 13 -0.75 10.83 11.25
C TRP A 13 -0.06 10.76 12.64
N LYS A 14 -0.57 11.52 13.60
CA LYS A 14 -0.12 11.50 15.00
C LYS A 14 -1.18 10.92 15.94
N LYS A 15 -2.45 10.97 15.54
CA LYS A 15 -3.59 10.43 16.29
C LYS A 15 -4.40 9.53 15.37
N ALA A 16 -4.95 8.44 15.91
CA ALA A 16 -5.68 7.45 15.14
C ALA A 16 -6.87 8.02 14.32
N GLU A 17 -7.49 9.10 14.83
CA GLU A 17 -8.60 9.78 14.17
C GLU A 17 -8.20 10.51 12.88
N GLU A 18 -6.90 10.74 12.70
CA GLU A 18 -6.36 11.41 11.50
C GLU A 18 -6.13 10.44 10.35
N LYS A 19 -6.22 9.11 10.59
CA LYS A 19 -6.05 8.07 9.54
C LYS A 19 -6.98 8.35 8.35
N ASN A 20 -6.47 8.18 7.11
CA ASN A 20 -7.21 8.42 5.88
C ASN A 20 -7.73 9.86 5.69
N THR A 21 -7.19 10.83 6.43
CA THR A 21 -7.51 12.24 6.17
C THR A 21 -6.60 12.83 5.09
N PHE A 22 -7.08 13.87 4.42
CA PHE A 22 -6.26 14.61 3.44
C PHE A 22 -4.95 15.12 4.05
N ALA A 23 -4.98 15.58 5.30
CA ALA A 23 -3.80 16.07 6.01
C ALA A 23 -2.77 14.95 6.21
N ALA A 24 -3.19 13.76 6.67
CA ALA A 24 -2.30 12.64 6.89
C ALA A 24 -1.66 12.13 5.58
N LEU A 25 -2.44 12.01 4.49
CA LEU A 25 -1.94 11.60 3.18
C LEU A 25 -0.97 12.63 2.60
N SER A 26 -1.32 13.92 2.70
CA SER A 26 -0.43 15.02 2.26
C SER A 26 0.86 15.07 3.09
N ASN A 27 0.80 14.83 4.40
CA ASN A 27 1.97 14.78 5.26
C ASN A 27 2.91 13.62 4.91
N ALA A 28 2.39 12.45 4.54
CA ALA A 28 3.21 11.34 4.06
C ALA A 28 4.07 11.77 2.87
N ILE A 29 3.44 12.36 1.85
CA ILE A 29 4.12 12.81 0.63
C ILE A 29 5.13 13.92 0.92
N LYS A 30 4.79 14.91 1.74
CA LYS A 30 5.71 16.00 2.12
C LYS A 30 6.97 15.52 2.82
N ASN A 31 6.89 14.37 3.51
CA ASN A 31 8.04 13.76 4.19
C ASN A 31 8.78 12.74 3.33
N GLY A 32 8.36 12.55 2.06
CA GLY A 32 8.99 11.66 1.09
C GLY A 32 8.54 10.20 1.20
N TYR A 33 7.53 9.92 2.01
CA TYR A 33 6.94 8.58 2.15
C TYR A 33 5.89 8.33 1.07
N GLY A 34 5.70 7.05 0.70
CA GLY A 34 4.46 6.60 0.12
C GLY A 34 3.34 6.61 1.16
N PHE A 35 2.14 6.31 0.73
CA PHE A 35 1.04 6.04 1.65
C PHE A 35 0.21 4.85 1.19
N GLU A 36 -0.36 4.17 2.14
CA GLU A 36 -1.49 3.27 1.94
C GLU A 36 -2.78 4.02 2.25
N THR A 37 -3.87 3.72 1.51
CA THR A 37 -5.18 4.27 1.77
C THR A 37 -6.29 3.39 1.19
N ASP A 38 -7.49 3.47 1.81
CA ASP A 38 -8.64 2.63 1.54
C ASP A 38 -9.65 3.30 0.59
N PHE A 39 -10.13 2.59 -0.44
CA PHE A 39 -11.06 3.11 -1.44
C PHE A 39 -12.40 2.40 -1.40
N ARG A 40 -13.48 3.19 -1.41
CA ARG A 40 -14.86 2.74 -1.56
C ARG A 40 -15.63 3.68 -2.47
N ASP A 41 -16.72 3.18 -3.04
CA ASP A 41 -17.66 4.01 -3.79
C ASP A 41 -18.75 4.58 -2.88
N CYS A 42 -19.21 5.74 -3.25
CA CYS A 42 -20.46 6.33 -2.70
C CYS A 42 -21.05 7.29 -3.72
N LYS A 43 -22.31 7.06 -4.10
CA LYS A 43 -23.06 7.95 -5.00
C LYS A 43 -22.35 8.29 -6.32
N GLY A 44 -21.60 7.33 -6.86
CA GLY A 44 -20.88 7.48 -8.13
C GLY A 44 -19.52 8.15 -8.03
N GLU A 45 -19.00 8.39 -6.82
CA GLU A 45 -17.66 8.88 -6.56
C GLU A 45 -16.83 7.81 -5.83
N VAL A 46 -15.50 7.83 -6.00
CA VAL A 46 -14.57 7.04 -5.19
C VAL A 46 -14.10 7.89 -4.01
N LEU A 47 -14.36 7.40 -2.82
CA LEU A 47 -14.03 8.04 -1.56
C LEU A 47 -12.93 7.31 -0.81
N ILE A 48 -12.19 8.03 0.02
CA ILE A 48 -11.21 7.45 0.95
C ILE A 48 -11.94 7.04 2.22
N SER A 49 -12.15 5.73 2.40
CA SER A 49 -12.83 5.20 3.58
C SER A 49 -12.53 3.73 3.82
N HIS A 50 -12.11 3.39 5.05
CA HIS A 50 -11.98 1.99 5.45
C HIS A 50 -13.35 1.33 5.67
N ASN A 51 -14.26 2.03 6.34
CA ASN A 51 -15.62 1.56 6.61
C ASN A 51 -16.58 1.98 5.48
N PRO A 52 -17.81 1.43 5.40
CA PRO A 52 -18.82 1.94 4.48
C PRO A 52 -18.98 3.46 4.62
N PRO A 53 -18.81 4.24 3.52
CA PRO A 53 -18.79 5.69 3.58
C PRO A 53 -20.19 6.26 3.82
N VAL A 54 -20.26 7.46 4.39
CA VAL A 54 -21.51 8.22 4.59
C VAL A 54 -21.66 9.35 3.57
N GLY A 55 -20.61 9.62 2.77
CA GLY A 55 -20.65 10.56 1.65
C GLY A 55 -20.10 11.95 1.96
N ASN A 56 -19.36 12.11 3.06
CA ASN A 56 -18.66 13.34 3.43
C ASN A 56 -17.13 13.15 3.52
N GLU A 57 -16.66 11.95 3.16
CA GLU A 57 -15.25 11.61 3.12
C GLU A 57 -14.56 12.33 1.95
N ILE A 58 -13.24 12.42 2.00
CA ILE A 58 -12.46 13.00 0.88
C ILE A 58 -12.55 12.09 -0.35
N THR A 59 -12.57 12.69 -1.53
CA THR A 59 -12.58 11.95 -2.79
C THR A 59 -11.18 11.47 -3.15
N ALA A 60 -11.10 10.30 -3.82
CA ALA A 60 -9.86 9.82 -4.42
C ALA A 60 -9.25 10.86 -5.37
N GLU A 61 -10.10 11.57 -6.11
CA GLU A 61 -9.69 12.63 -7.03
C GLU A 61 -8.85 13.71 -6.35
N LYS A 62 -9.30 14.24 -5.21
CA LYS A 62 -8.53 15.24 -4.44
C LYS A 62 -7.18 14.73 -3.97
N VAL A 63 -7.11 13.45 -3.61
CA VAL A 63 -5.86 12.82 -3.14
C VAL A 63 -4.89 12.65 -4.30
N PHE A 64 -5.35 12.18 -5.47
CA PHE A 64 -4.51 12.01 -6.64
C PHE A 64 -4.06 13.35 -7.24
N GLU A 65 -4.92 14.36 -7.22
CA GLU A 65 -4.55 15.72 -7.59
C GLU A 65 -3.42 16.27 -6.68
N MET A 66 -3.54 16.11 -5.38
CA MET A 66 -2.50 16.49 -4.41
C MET A 66 -1.17 15.75 -4.68
N TYR A 67 -1.23 14.44 -4.94
CA TYR A 67 -0.04 13.65 -5.26
C TYR A 67 0.61 14.16 -6.55
N TYR A 68 -0.15 14.35 -7.62
CA TYR A 68 0.34 14.89 -8.90
C TYR A 68 1.00 16.26 -8.72
N GLN A 69 0.33 17.20 -8.03
CA GLN A 69 0.84 18.56 -7.79
C GLN A 69 2.12 18.56 -6.93
N SER A 70 2.32 17.56 -6.10
CA SER A 70 3.53 17.44 -5.28
C SER A 70 4.78 17.09 -6.07
N GLY A 71 4.65 16.53 -7.27
CA GLY A 71 5.76 15.99 -8.06
C GLY A 71 6.40 14.75 -7.43
N SER A 72 5.76 14.12 -6.45
CA SER A 72 6.28 12.93 -5.77
C SER A 72 6.30 11.73 -6.70
N SER A 73 7.28 10.86 -6.49
CA SER A 73 7.36 9.52 -7.09
C SER A 73 7.26 8.40 -6.06
N ALA A 74 6.87 8.71 -4.81
CA ALA A 74 6.71 7.71 -3.77
C ALA A 74 5.57 6.73 -4.10
N THR A 75 5.73 5.46 -3.72
CA THR A 75 4.78 4.40 -4.07
C THR A 75 3.47 4.50 -3.30
N LEU A 76 2.34 4.37 -4.01
CA LEU A 76 1.00 4.34 -3.43
C LEU A 76 0.49 2.90 -3.33
N ALA A 77 0.12 2.47 -2.13
CA ALA A 77 -0.57 1.21 -1.87
C ALA A 77 -2.09 1.48 -1.81
N LEU A 78 -2.82 1.05 -2.83
CA LEU A 78 -4.22 1.42 -3.06
C LEU A 78 -5.12 0.24 -2.66
N ASN A 79 -5.65 0.30 -1.44
CA ASN A 79 -6.47 -0.74 -0.84
C ASN A 79 -7.91 -0.65 -1.33
N ILE A 80 -8.40 -1.64 -2.05
CA ILE A 80 -9.76 -1.69 -2.59
C ILE A 80 -10.68 -2.39 -1.60
N LYS A 81 -11.67 -1.67 -1.09
CA LYS A 81 -12.64 -2.15 -0.09
C LYS A 81 -14.06 -2.35 -0.65
N ALA A 82 -14.24 -2.15 -1.95
CA ALA A 82 -15.50 -2.39 -2.65
C ALA A 82 -15.22 -2.83 -4.10
N ASP A 83 -15.96 -3.80 -4.60
CA ASP A 83 -15.84 -4.27 -5.98
C ASP A 83 -16.40 -3.22 -6.98
N GLY A 84 -15.94 -3.28 -8.24
CA GLY A 84 -16.48 -2.47 -9.33
C GLY A 84 -15.86 -1.07 -9.50
N LEU A 85 -14.71 -0.80 -8.88
CA LEU A 85 -14.05 0.52 -8.94
C LEU A 85 -13.08 0.67 -10.12
N GLN A 86 -12.83 -0.38 -10.92
CA GLN A 86 -11.73 -0.45 -11.90
C GLN A 86 -11.73 0.71 -12.88
N ASP A 87 -12.89 1.02 -13.50
CA ASP A 87 -12.97 2.06 -14.53
C ASP A 87 -12.75 3.46 -13.95
N MET A 88 -13.30 3.72 -12.77
CA MET A 88 -13.13 5.00 -12.08
C MET A 88 -11.67 5.17 -11.64
N MET A 89 -11.06 4.13 -11.05
CA MET A 89 -9.67 4.18 -10.61
C MET A 89 -8.71 4.32 -11.80
N GLN A 90 -8.92 3.58 -12.89
CA GLN A 90 -8.11 3.71 -14.10
C GLN A 90 -8.17 5.13 -14.68
N SER A 91 -9.37 5.70 -14.74
CA SER A 91 -9.58 7.07 -15.23
C SER A 91 -8.84 8.10 -14.37
N LEU A 92 -8.87 7.96 -13.04
CA LEU A 92 -8.18 8.85 -12.11
C LEU A 92 -6.66 8.69 -12.21
N LEU A 93 -6.13 7.45 -12.30
CA LEU A 93 -4.70 7.19 -12.49
C LEU A 93 -4.17 7.82 -13.77
N GLN A 94 -4.92 7.71 -14.88
CA GLN A 94 -4.57 8.31 -16.17
C GLN A 94 -4.63 9.83 -16.10
N LYS A 95 -5.68 10.40 -15.53
CA LYS A 95 -5.88 11.86 -15.41
C LYS A 95 -4.75 12.55 -14.65
N TYR A 96 -4.25 11.92 -13.59
CA TYR A 96 -3.20 12.46 -12.72
C TYR A 96 -1.83 11.83 -12.93
N GLU A 97 -1.66 11.07 -14.03
CA GLU A 97 -0.39 10.45 -14.43
C GLU A 97 0.29 9.65 -13.32
N ILE A 98 -0.51 8.98 -12.47
CA ILE A 98 -0.01 8.17 -11.36
C ILE A 98 0.61 6.89 -11.91
N LYS A 99 1.91 6.67 -11.70
CA LYS A 99 2.66 5.53 -12.25
C LYS A 99 3.19 4.58 -11.18
N ASN A 100 3.49 5.09 -9.98
CA ASN A 100 4.07 4.31 -8.89
C ASN A 100 2.98 3.93 -7.89
N TYR A 101 2.28 2.85 -8.18
CA TYR A 101 1.19 2.34 -7.34
C TYR A 101 1.04 0.83 -7.49
N PHE A 102 0.30 0.22 -6.58
CA PHE A 102 -0.29 -1.10 -6.74
C PHE A 102 -1.64 -1.18 -6.04
N PHE A 103 -2.58 -1.94 -6.62
CA PHE A 103 -3.86 -2.29 -6.01
C PHE A 103 -3.75 -3.59 -5.23
N PHE A 104 -4.48 -3.71 -4.15
CA PHE A 104 -4.55 -4.93 -3.35
C PHE A 104 -5.88 -5.04 -2.59
N ASP A 105 -6.13 -6.21 -1.98
CA ASP A 105 -7.34 -6.55 -1.21
C ASP A 105 -8.65 -6.67 -2.02
N MET A 106 -8.58 -6.67 -3.35
CA MET A 106 -9.74 -6.95 -4.17
C MET A 106 -10.23 -8.39 -3.97
N SER A 107 -11.53 -8.64 -4.17
CA SER A 107 -12.04 -10.00 -4.35
C SER A 107 -11.37 -10.67 -5.56
N VAL A 108 -11.38 -12.01 -5.62
CA VAL A 108 -10.79 -12.76 -6.75
C VAL A 108 -11.43 -12.31 -8.08
N CYS A 109 -12.75 -12.16 -8.12
CA CYS A 109 -13.47 -11.75 -9.34
C CYS A 109 -13.09 -10.34 -9.77
N ASP A 110 -12.93 -9.44 -8.81
CA ASP A 110 -12.57 -8.04 -9.08
C ASP A 110 -11.11 -7.92 -9.50
N THR A 111 -10.20 -8.70 -8.89
CA THR A 111 -8.77 -8.73 -9.25
C THR A 111 -8.55 -9.07 -10.73
N ILE A 112 -9.32 -10.00 -11.29
CA ILE A 112 -9.26 -10.35 -12.72
C ILE A 112 -9.46 -9.09 -13.59
N LEU A 113 -10.44 -8.26 -13.24
CA LEU A 113 -10.75 -7.05 -14.01
C LEU A 113 -9.65 -5.98 -13.92
N TYR A 114 -8.97 -5.86 -12.77
CA TYR A 114 -7.80 -4.99 -12.65
C TYR A 114 -6.62 -5.51 -13.49
N ALA A 115 -6.35 -6.81 -13.44
CA ALA A 115 -5.29 -7.46 -14.20
C ALA A 115 -5.53 -7.36 -15.73
N ASP A 116 -6.75 -7.64 -16.21
CA ASP A 116 -7.14 -7.56 -17.62
C ASP A 116 -6.98 -6.13 -18.19
N LYS A 117 -7.10 -5.11 -17.33
CA LYS A 117 -6.86 -3.70 -17.70
C LYS A 117 -5.38 -3.31 -17.66
N GLY A 118 -4.48 -4.22 -17.31
CA GLY A 118 -3.04 -3.95 -17.17
C GLY A 118 -2.68 -3.03 -16.02
N MET A 119 -3.52 -2.94 -14.99
CA MET A 119 -3.22 -2.18 -13.79
C MET A 119 -2.26 -2.96 -12.88
N THR A 120 -1.34 -2.26 -12.22
CA THR A 120 -0.40 -2.89 -11.30
C THR A 120 -1.13 -3.40 -10.05
N ILE A 121 -1.04 -4.71 -9.81
CA ILE A 121 -1.66 -5.36 -8.66
C ILE A 121 -0.62 -6.03 -7.75
N ALA A 122 -0.98 -6.21 -6.49
CA ALA A 122 -0.28 -7.08 -5.55
C ALA A 122 -1.13 -8.30 -5.22
N THR A 123 -0.46 -9.44 -5.11
CA THR A 123 -1.05 -10.64 -4.51
C THR A 123 -0.70 -10.66 -3.02
N ARG A 124 -1.64 -11.11 -2.16
CA ARG A 124 -1.37 -11.26 -0.72
C ARG A 124 -0.72 -12.62 -0.44
N ILE A 125 0.20 -12.62 0.51
CA ILE A 125 0.69 -13.81 1.19
C ILE A 125 0.52 -13.60 2.70
N SER A 126 -0.09 -14.57 3.36
CA SER A 126 -0.25 -14.61 4.81
C SER A 126 -0.25 -16.05 5.30
N GLU A 127 -0.36 -16.28 6.61
CA GLU A 127 -0.60 -17.61 7.17
C GLU A 127 -1.95 -18.22 6.73
N TYR A 128 -2.86 -17.39 6.21
CA TYR A 128 -4.19 -17.80 5.72
C TYR A 128 -4.28 -17.90 4.19
N GLU A 129 -3.35 -17.28 3.46
CA GLU A 129 -3.32 -17.20 2.00
C GLU A 129 -1.94 -17.62 1.50
N GLN A 130 -1.69 -18.93 1.47
CA GLN A 130 -0.41 -19.50 1.04
C GLN A 130 -0.35 -19.76 -0.47
N GLU A 131 -1.51 -20.01 -1.10
CA GLU A 131 -1.64 -20.10 -2.54
C GLU A 131 -2.07 -18.76 -3.11
N THR A 132 -1.32 -18.26 -4.08
CA THR A 132 -1.51 -16.92 -4.66
C THR A 132 -1.99 -17.04 -6.09
N PRO A 133 -3.32 -17.03 -6.36
CA PRO A 133 -3.87 -17.28 -7.70
C PRO A 133 -3.39 -16.28 -8.76
N PHE A 134 -3.02 -15.07 -8.35
CA PHE A 134 -2.53 -14.01 -9.24
C PHE A 134 -1.01 -13.83 -9.21
N TRP A 135 -0.26 -14.87 -8.85
CA TRP A 135 1.19 -14.79 -8.80
C TRP A 135 1.82 -14.33 -10.13
N GLY A 136 1.32 -14.86 -11.25
CA GLY A 136 1.81 -14.50 -12.59
C GLY A 136 1.55 -13.04 -12.97
N ASP A 137 0.39 -12.53 -12.58
CA ASP A 137 -0.11 -11.22 -12.99
C ASP A 137 0.32 -10.09 -12.06
N SER A 138 0.73 -10.42 -10.83
CA SER A 138 1.11 -9.44 -9.82
C SER A 138 2.57 -9.00 -9.96
N GLU A 139 2.81 -7.70 -9.94
CA GLU A 139 4.15 -7.13 -9.83
C GLU A 139 4.61 -7.10 -8.36
N PHE A 140 3.67 -6.83 -7.45
CA PHE A 140 3.93 -6.76 -6.01
C PHE A 140 3.42 -7.99 -5.27
N VAL A 141 4.05 -8.24 -4.13
CA VAL A 141 3.55 -9.12 -3.07
C VAL A 141 3.26 -8.26 -1.84
N TRP A 142 2.00 -8.29 -1.37
CA TRP A 142 1.59 -7.75 -0.08
C TRP A 142 1.77 -8.84 0.97
N LEU A 143 2.92 -8.82 1.68
CA LEU A 143 3.28 -9.85 2.65
C LEU A 143 2.77 -9.46 4.04
N ASP A 144 1.62 -10.02 4.40
CA ASP A 144 0.79 -9.60 5.53
C ASP A 144 0.54 -10.74 6.52
N TYR A 145 1.50 -10.94 7.43
CA TYR A 145 1.38 -11.94 8.50
C TYR A 145 0.75 -11.35 9.76
N PHE A 146 -0.41 -11.87 10.14
CA PHE A 146 -1.18 -11.38 11.28
C PHE A 146 -0.59 -11.79 12.64
N ARG A 147 0.00 -13.00 12.74
CA ARG A 147 0.38 -13.62 14.02
C ARG A 147 1.85 -14.00 14.13
N LYS A 148 2.60 -13.96 13.06
CA LYS A 148 4.05 -14.23 13.02
C LYS A 148 4.77 -13.18 12.19
N ASP A 149 6.10 -13.14 12.28
CA ASP A 149 6.90 -12.34 11.36
C ASP A 149 7.23 -13.17 10.11
N PRO A 150 7.45 -12.55 8.95
CA PRO A 150 7.97 -13.24 7.79
C PRO A 150 9.39 -13.75 8.05
N THR A 151 9.73 -14.88 7.45
CA THR A 151 11.11 -15.38 7.46
C THR A 151 11.90 -14.79 6.28
N GLU A 152 13.23 -14.79 6.40
CA GLU A 152 14.13 -14.38 5.32
C GLU A 152 13.88 -15.21 4.04
N GLU A 153 13.68 -16.52 4.19
CA GLU A 153 13.42 -17.43 3.07
C GLU A 153 12.12 -17.07 2.32
N GLU A 154 11.04 -16.76 3.04
CA GLU A 154 9.77 -16.34 2.44
C GLU A 154 9.92 -15.05 1.63
N ILE A 155 10.66 -14.07 2.16
CA ILE A 155 10.91 -12.80 1.47
C ILE A 155 11.81 -13.02 0.24
N LEU A 156 12.94 -13.74 0.41
CA LEU A 156 13.88 -14.03 -0.68
C LEU A 156 13.23 -14.81 -1.81
N LYS A 157 12.34 -15.75 -1.52
CA LYS A 157 11.56 -16.47 -2.53
C LYS A 157 10.79 -15.51 -3.45
N CYS A 158 10.16 -14.48 -2.89
CA CYS A 158 9.43 -13.48 -3.67
C CYS A 158 10.38 -12.59 -4.48
N LEU A 159 11.46 -12.10 -3.85
CA LEU A 159 12.45 -11.25 -4.52
C LEU A 159 13.16 -11.97 -5.66
N HIS A 160 13.59 -13.23 -5.46
CA HIS A 160 14.22 -14.05 -6.50
C HIS A 160 13.28 -14.38 -7.67
N ALA A 161 11.97 -14.37 -7.43
CA ALA A 161 10.96 -14.46 -8.49
C ALA A 161 10.73 -13.13 -9.22
N GLY A 162 11.50 -12.08 -8.92
CA GLY A 162 11.41 -10.77 -9.56
C GLY A 162 10.27 -9.90 -9.02
N LYS A 163 9.68 -10.25 -7.87
CA LYS A 163 8.60 -9.47 -7.26
C LYS A 163 9.13 -8.31 -6.43
N LYS A 164 8.37 -7.22 -6.38
CA LYS A 164 8.49 -6.20 -5.35
C LYS A 164 7.71 -6.65 -4.11
N VAL A 165 8.31 -6.59 -2.94
CA VAL A 165 7.73 -7.14 -1.71
C VAL A 165 7.43 -6.03 -0.72
N CYS A 166 6.15 -5.77 -0.49
CA CYS A 166 5.69 -4.85 0.54
C CYS A 166 5.39 -5.64 1.82
N ILE A 167 6.23 -5.45 2.82
CA ILE A 167 6.05 -6.05 4.14
C ILE A 167 5.05 -5.22 4.93
N VAL A 168 4.00 -5.86 5.41
CA VAL A 168 3.11 -5.27 6.42
C VAL A 168 3.82 -5.38 7.76
N SER A 169 4.18 -4.23 8.31
CA SER A 169 4.91 -4.18 9.57
C SER A 169 4.03 -4.73 10.72
N PRO A 170 4.62 -5.52 11.64
CA PRO A 170 3.87 -6.12 12.75
C PRO A 170 3.09 -5.11 13.62
N ASP A 171 3.53 -3.85 13.64
CA ASP A 171 2.83 -2.78 14.36
C ASP A 171 1.39 -2.56 13.89
N LEU A 172 1.08 -2.82 12.59
CA LEU A 172 -0.28 -2.72 12.08
C LEU A 172 -1.23 -3.71 12.76
N HIS A 173 -0.68 -4.80 13.30
CA HIS A 173 -1.38 -5.84 14.06
C HIS A 173 -1.17 -5.72 15.58
N GLY A 174 -0.64 -4.59 16.07
CA GLY A 174 -0.37 -4.34 17.49
C GLY A 174 0.73 -5.23 18.06
N ARG A 175 1.66 -5.74 17.23
CA ARG A 175 2.78 -6.59 17.62
C ARG A 175 4.11 -5.83 17.63
N ASP A 176 5.10 -6.35 18.34
CA ASP A 176 6.47 -5.84 18.27
C ASP A 176 7.07 -6.07 16.88
N TYR A 177 7.62 -5.01 16.29
CA TYR A 177 8.20 -4.98 14.95
C TYR A 177 9.74 -5.07 14.93
N SER A 178 10.39 -5.07 16.09
CA SER A 178 11.86 -4.97 16.21
C SER A 178 12.59 -6.08 15.46
N ASN A 179 12.11 -7.32 15.58
CA ASN A 179 12.73 -8.46 14.90
C ASN A 179 12.51 -8.42 13.38
N CYS A 180 11.32 -8.08 12.94
CA CYS A 180 11.01 -7.90 11.51
C CYS A 180 11.88 -6.81 10.89
N TRP A 181 11.98 -5.65 11.52
CA TRP A 181 12.81 -4.56 11.00
C TRP A 181 14.31 -4.89 11.00
N LYS A 182 14.80 -5.62 12.00
CA LYS A 182 16.18 -6.12 12.03
C LYS A 182 16.48 -7.04 10.85
N LEU A 183 15.55 -7.95 10.54
CA LEU A 183 15.65 -8.83 9.38
C LEU A 183 15.73 -7.99 8.08
N LEU A 184 14.78 -7.07 7.86
CA LEU A 184 14.72 -6.26 6.66
C LEU A 184 15.96 -5.38 6.46
N LYS A 185 16.52 -4.84 7.56
CA LYS A 185 17.73 -4.02 7.50
C LYS A 185 18.94 -4.80 6.96
N ASN A 186 19.04 -6.08 7.29
CA ASN A 186 20.13 -6.94 6.84
C ASN A 186 20.00 -7.33 5.37
N MET A 187 18.78 -7.39 4.82
CA MET A 187 18.52 -7.80 3.45
C MET A 187 18.91 -6.74 2.42
N ASN A 188 18.70 -5.46 2.72
CA ASN A 188 19.11 -4.29 1.91
C ASN A 188 18.83 -4.44 0.40
N ASP A 189 17.57 -4.73 0.02
CA ASP A 189 17.12 -4.86 -1.37
C ASP A 189 16.24 -3.65 -1.77
N ASP A 190 16.40 -3.16 -3.00
CA ASP A 190 15.62 -2.00 -3.50
C ASP A 190 14.16 -2.35 -3.83
N ASN A 191 13.84 -3.63 -3.98
CA ASN A 191 12.47 -4.12 -4.17
C ASN A 191 11.74 -4.43 -2.86
N LEU A 192 12.35 -4.10 -1.70
CA LEU A 192 11.69 -4.17 -0.40
C LEU A 192 10.98 -2.86 -0.08
N TYR A 193 9.73 -2.99 0.34
CA TYR A 193 8.85 -1.94 0.81
C TYR A 193 8.36 -2.28 2.22
N LEU A 194 8.03 -1.27 3.00
CA LEU A 194 7.51 -1.42 4.36
C LEU A 194 6.28 -0.54 4.55
N CYS A 195 5.13 -1.15 4.86
CA CYS A 195 3.94 -0.44 5.29
C CYS A 195 3.86 -0.44 6.81
N THR A 196 3.84 0.75 7.45
CA THR A 196 3.91 0.91 8.91
C THR A 196 3.12 2.12 9.40
N ASP A 197 2.67 2.06 10.67
CA ASP A 197 2.10 3.19 11.40
C ASP A 197 3.18 4.18 11.91
N TYR A 198 4.48 3.78 11.84
CA TYR A 198 5.63 4.55 12.37
C TYR A 198 6.65 4.92 11.28
N PRO A 199 6.25 5.71 10.24
CA PRO A 199 7.14 5.98 9.09
C PRO A 199 8.41 6.77 9.47
N ASP A 200 8.36 7.67 10.47
CA ASP A 200 9.55 8.40 10.95
C ASP A 200 10.55 7.47 11.63
N GLU A 201 10.07 6.55 12.48
CA GLU A 201 10.94 5.58 13.14
C GLU A 201 11.56 4.63 12.10
N ALA A 202 10.78 4.22 11.09
CA ALA A 202 11.29 3.43 9.97
C ALA A 202 12.38 4.18 9.20
N LYS A 203 12.17 5.48 8.93
CA LYS A 203 13.17 6.32 8.28
C LYS A 203 14.46 6.40 9.10
N GLU A 204 14.37 6.68 10.39
CA GLU A 204 15.53 6.74 11.27
C GLU A 204 16.27 5.39 11.37
N TYR A 205 15.50 4.29 11.30
CA TYR A 205 16.06 2.94 11.41
C TYR A 205 16.74 2.47 10.14
N PHE A 206 16.13 2.67 8.97
CA PHE A 206 16.60 2.11 7.68
C PHE A 206 17.50 3.06 6.88
N ILE A 207 17.27 4.38 6.98
CA ILE A 207 17.90 5.39 6.14
C ILE A 207 18.81 6.26 7.04
N LYS A 208 20.09 5.86 7.08
CA LYS A 208 21.13 6.61 7.79
C LYS A 208 22.09 7.27 6.80
#